data_4340adfbb84480e0faf2d0a9137e78a5
#
_entry.id   4340adfbb84480e0faf2d0a9137e78a5
#
_cell.length_a   1.000
_cell.length_b   1.000
_cell.length_c   1.000
_cell.angle_alpha   90.00
_cell.angle_beta   90.00
_cell.angle_gamma   90.00
#
_symmetry.space_group_name_H-M   'P 1'
#
loop_
_entity.id
_entity.type
_entity.pdbx_description
1 polymer ?
#
loop_
_entity_poly.entity_id
_entity_poly.type
_entity_poly.pdbx_seq_one_letter_code
_entity_poly.pdbx_strand_id
1 'polypeptide(L)'
;NHKLLFRKRYMPYYMVTLAYGCQKRIKIVFAPWVIINLLGQGADTVALLTIAVHLAGTWLAPVIGRLLDRLGVKKMLLAEAVYIAVSFLTMGWLAGMLAGGSFGLSSPLTWLVYGAYVLCVLFEQFNMVHSYMMRSIALDPGEVTRTLSVGLSVDHVMAIIASPIMGVIWKTWGVQYVFAAAMLSALLQVAAAAMTEK
;
A
#
# COMPACT_ATOMS: atom_id res chain seq x y z
N ASN A 1 28.05 -18.99 -1.80
CA ASN A 1 27.64 -18.61 -0.44
C ASN A 1 26.35 -17.79 -0.48
N HIS A 2 25.20 -18.48 -0.46
CA HIS A 2 23.88 -17.86 -0.36
C HIS A 2 23.59 -17.46 1.10
N LYS A 3 24.41 -16.63 1.70
CA LYS A 3 24.05 -16.03 2.99
C LYS A 3 22.97 -14.98 2.70
N LEU A 4 21.75 -15.27 3.14
CA LEU A 4 20.67 -14.30 3.22
C LEU A 4 21.20 -13.08 3.96
N LEU A 5 21.10 -11.89 3.34
CA LEU A 5 21.72 -10.68 3.84
C LEU A 5 20.82 -9.99 4.90
N PHE A 6 20.55 -10.68 6.01
CA PHE A 6 19.85 -10.10 7.16
C PHE A 6 20.82 -9.26 8.01
N ARG A 7 21.29 -8.14 7.45
CA ARG A 7 22.08 -7.18 8.22
C ARG A 7 21.17 -6.17 8.92
N LYS A 8 21.54 -5.76 10.14
CA LYS A 8 20.80 -4.70 10.89
C LYS A 8 20.62 -3.43 10.05
N ARG A 9 21.60 -3.09 9.20
CA ARG A 9 21.55 -1.94 8.29
C ARG A 9 20.39 -2.01 7.29
N TYR A 10 19.96 -3.21 6.88
CA TYR A 10 18.87 -3.42 5.92
C TYR A 10 17.51 -3.61 6.61
N MET A 11 17.46 -3.55 7.94
CA MET A 11 16.22 -3.68 8.71
C MET A 11 15.14 -2.68 8.28
N PRO A 12 15.44 -1.36 8.07
CA PRO A 12 14.43 -0.42 7.61
C PRO A 12 13.78 -0.87 6.30
N TYR A 13 14.55 -1.37 5.36
CA TYR A 13 14.03 -1.87 4.08
C TYR A 13 13.09 -3.08 4.29
N TYR A 14 13.47 -4.04 5.11
CA TYR A 14 12.61 -5.20 5.40
C TYR A 14 11.32 -4.81 6.12
N MET A 15 11.36 -3.83 7.03
CA MET A 15 10.16 -3.31 7.70
C MET A 15 9.18 -2.70 6.69
N VAL A 16 9.67 -1.89 5.77
CA VAL A 16 8.86 -1.29 4.70
C VAL A 16 8.30 -2.37 3.77
N THR A 17 9.09 -3.38 3.44
CA THR A 17 8.67 -4.51 2.60
C THR A 17 7.57 -5.35 3.27
N LEU A 18 7.67 -5.60 4.58
CA LEU A 18 6.62 -6.25 5.37
C LEU A 18 5.31 -5.45 5.34
N ALA A 19 5.40 -4.12 5.56
CA ALA A 19 4.24 -3.23 5.47
C ALA A 19 3.59 -3.29 4.09
N TYR A 20 4.39 -3.20 3.04
CA TYR A 20 3.93 -3.25 1.67
C TYR A 20 3.21 -4.57 1.34
N GLY A 21 3.70 -5.71 1.81
CA GLY A 21 3.05 -7.02 1.65
C GLY A 21 1.63 -7.05 2.24
N CYS A 22 1.40 -6.42 3.40
CA CYS A 22 0.07 -6.27 3.98
C CYS A 22 -0.82 -5.34 3.12
N GLN A 23 -0.30 -4.17 2.75
CA GLN A 23 -1.02 -3.12 2.03
C GLN A 23 -1.41 -3.55 0.62
N LYS A 24 -0.57 -4.33 -0.03
CA LYS A 24 -0.80 -4.88 -1.37
C LYS A 24 -2.11 -5.68 -1.47
N ARG A 25 -2.57 -6.29 -0.38
CA ARG A 25 -3.85 -7.02 -0.37
C ARG A 25 -5.05 -6.10 -0.49
N ILE A 26 -4.98 -4.89 0.04
CA ILE A 26 -6.03 -3.88 -0.14
C ILE A 26 -6.23 -3.62 -1.63
N LYS A 27 -5.16 -3.36 -2.35
CA LYS A 27 -5.19 -3.09 -3.80
C LYS A 27 -5.75 -4.27 -4.61
N ILE A 28 -5.29 -5.49 -4.32
CA ILE A 28 -5.55 -6.65 -5.19
C ILE A 28 -6.89 -7.31 -4.89
N VAL A 29 -7.33 -7.29 -3.64
CA VAL A 29 -8.49 -8.06 -3.19
C VAL A 29 -9.59 -7.16 -2.65
N PHE A 30 -9.31 -6.39 -1.61
CA PHE A 30 -10.35 -5.77 -0.80
C PHE A 30 -10.95 -4.52 -1.45
N ALA A 31 -10.15 -3.66 -2.09
CA ALA A 31 -10.67 -2.49 -2.77
C ALA A 31 -11.52 -2.86 -4.01
N PRO A 32 -11.08 -3.77 -4.91
CA PRO A 32 -11.94 -4.28 -5.98
C PRO A 32 -13.21 -4.95 -5.46
N TRP A 33 -13.12 -5.69 -4.34
CA TRP A 33 -14.27 -6.35 -3.74
C TRP A 33 -15.33 -5.34 -3.27
N VAL A 34 -14.94 -4.20 -2.69
CA VAL A 34 -15.88 -3.13 -2.33
C VAL A 34 -16.66 -2.63 -3.56
N ILE A 35 -15.97 -2.43 -4.69
CA ILE A 35 -16.61 -1.99 -5.93
C ILE A 35 -17.58 -3.03 -6.46
N ILE A 36 -17.19 -4.31 -6.48
CA ILE A 36 -17.98 -5.38 -7.06
C ILE A 36 -19.12 -5.78 -6.14
N ASN A 37 -18.85 -6.06 -4.87
CA ASN A 37 -19.81 -6.68 -3.99
C ASN A 37 -20.65 -5.69 -3.15
N LEU A 38 -20.09 -4.55 -2.78
CA LEU A 38 -20.84 -3.55 -2.00
C LEU A 38 -21.55 -2.53 -2.89
N LEU A 39 -20.90 -2.08 -3.98
CA LEU A 39 -21.55 -1.21 -4.96
C LEU A 39 -22.31 -1.96 -6.06
N GLY A 40 -22.15 -3.28 -6.17
CA GLY A 40 -22.83 -4.08 -7.21
C GLY A 40 -22.35 -3.78 -8.62
N GLN A 41 -21.11 -3.31 -8.78
CA GLN A 41 -20.53 -2.98 -10.08
C GLN A 41 -19.86 -4.19 -10.72
N GLY A 42 -19.72 -4.17 -12.05
CA GLY A 42 -19.01 -5.22 -12.78
C GLY A 42 -17.49 -5.10 -12.74
N ALA A 43 -16.81 -6.13 -13.22
CA ALA A 43 -15.36 -6.14 -13.38
C ALA A 43 -14.89 -5.09 -14.40
N ASP A 44 -15.74 -4.67 -15.34
CA ASP A 44 -15.52 -3.59 -16.29
C ASP A 44 -15.27 -2.24 -15.58
N THR A 45 -16.07 -1.93 -14.56
CA THR A 45 -15.87 -0.73 -13.72
C THR A 45 -14.51 -0.76 -13.01
N VAL A 46 -14.12 -1.90 -12.45
CA VAL A 46 -12.81 -2.08 -11.82
C VAL A 46 -11.69 -1.89 -12.85
N ALA A 47 -11.87 -2.42 -14.06
CA ALA A 47 -10.91 -2.26 -15.14
C ALA A 47 -10.73 -0.78 -15.54
N LEU A 48 -11.82 -0.02 -15.68
CA LEU A 48 -11.78 1.42 -15.97
C LEU A 48 -11.10 2.21 -14.86
N LEU A 49 -11.40 1.91 -13.59
CA LEU A 49 -10.74 2.53 -12.45
C LEU A 49 -9.24 2.21 -12.41
N THR A 50 -8.87 0.97 -12.79
CA THR A 50 -7.47 0.56 -12.89
C THR A 50 -6.72 1.32 -13.99
N ILE A 51 -7.37 1.55 -15.14
CA ILE A 51 -6.82 2.41 -16.20
C ILE A 51 -6.59 3.84 -15.66
N ALA A 52 -7.57 4.41 -14.96
CA ALA A 52 -7.44 5.72 -14.34
C ALA A 52 -6.26 5.79 -13.34
N VAL A 53 -6.07 4.73 -12.53
CA VAL A 53 -4.91 4.61 -11.63
C VAL A 53 -3.59 4.64 -12.39
N HIS A 54 -3.46 3.86 -13.47
CA HIS A 54 -2.21 3.82 -14.24
C HIS A 54 -1.93 5.13 -14.96
N LEU A 55 -2.95 5.79 -15.49
CA LEU A 55 -2.83 7.13 -16.07
C LEU A 55 -2.38 8.15 -15.02
N ALA A 56 -3.05 8.18 -13.87
CA ALA A 56 -2.66 9.05 -12.76
C ALA A 56 -1.25 8.73 -12.24
N GLY A 57 -0.89 7.45 -12.17
CA GLY A 57 0.44 6.98 -11.76
C GLY A 57 1.55 7.48 -12.69
N THR A 58 1.29 7.53 -13.99
CA THR A 58 2.24 8.06 -14.99
C THR A 58 2.63 9.51 -14.71
N TRP A 59 1.66 10.33 -14.24
CA TRP A 59 1.92 11.71 -13.84
C TRP A 59 2.49 11.84 -12.42
N LEU A 60 2.07 10.96 -11.52
CA LEU A 60 2.48 11.01 -10.12
C LEU A 60 3.92 10.51 -9.91
N ALA A 61 4.36 9.49 -10.65
CA ALA A 61 5.70 8.91 -10.49
C ALA A 61 6.84 9.94 -10.64
N PRO A 62 6.89 10.82 -11.65
CA PRO A 62 7.91 11.86 -11.74
C PRO A 62 7.82 12.88 -10.60
N VAL A 63 6.63 13.13 -10.05
CA VAL A 63 6.45 14.03 -8.91
C VAL A 63 7.07 13.42 -7.66
N ILE A 64 6.77 12.14 -7.40
CA ILE A 64 7.36 11.38 -6.29
C ILE A 64 8.89 11.34 -6.43
N GLY A 65 9.43 11.08 -7.64
CA GLY A 65 10.87 11.10 -7.88
C GLY A 65 11.51 12.44 -7.52
N ARG A 66 10.95 13.56 -8.00
CA ARG A 66 11.43 14.91 -7.65
C ARG A 66 11.32 15.23 -6.17
N LEU A 67 10.26 14.77 -5.51
CA LEU A 67 10.09 14.95 -4.07
C LEU A 67 11.11 14.11 -3.30
N LEU A 68 11.39 12.88 -3.75
CA LEU A 68 12.40 12.01 -3.16
C LEU A 68 13.80 12.66 -3.23
N ASP A 69 14.16 13.24 -4.38
CA ASP A 69 15.44 13.96 -4.55
C ASP A 69 15.57 15.19 -3.63
N ARG A 70 14.44 15.88 -3.39
CA ARG A 70 14.42 17.10 -2.55
C ARG A 70 14.30 16.83 -1.06
N LEU A 71 13.44 15.90 -0.68
CA LEU A 71 13.06 15.67 0.72
C LEU A 71 13.86 14.53 1.37
N GLY A 72 14.42 13.64 0.57
CA GLY A 72 15.10 12.44 1.03
C GLY A 72 14.15 11.32 1.48
N VAL A 73 14.74 10.13 1.67
CA VAL A 73 14.01 8.88 1.97
C VAL A 73 13.16 8.99 3.23
N LYS A 74 13.71 9.53 4.31
CA LYS A 74 13.02 9.62 5.61
C LYS A 74 11.68 10.35 5.52
N LYS A 75 11.68 11.54 4.91
CA LYS A 75 10.45 12.35 4.76
C LYS A 75 9.47 11.71 3.80
N MET A 76 9.97 11.03 2.77
CA MET A 76 9.13 10.32 1.82
C MET A 76 8.45 9.09 2.44
N LEU A 77 9.12 8.33 3.32
CA LEU A 77 8.49 7.23 4.07
C LEU A 77 7.40 7.74 5.02
N LEU A 78 7.61 8.90 5.66
CA LEU A 78 6.58 9.52 6.50
C LEU A 78 5.39 10.02 5.66
N ALA A 79 5.66 10.63 4.51
CA ALA A 79 4.62 11.06 3.58
C ALA A 79 3.80 9.87 3.06
N GLU A 80 4.45 8.76 2.74
CA GLU A 80 3.80 7.50 2.37
C GLU A 80 2.91 6.96 3.49
N ALA A 81 3.42 6.94 4.74
CA ALA A 81 2.64 6.48 5.89
C ALA A 81 1.36 7.32 6.09
N VAL A 82 1.46 8.64 5.97
CA VAL A 82 0.31 9.55 6.04
C VAL A 82 -0.65 9.30 4.86
N TYR A 83 -0.12 9.16 3.65
CA TYR A 83 -0.91 8.86 2.46
C TYR A 83 -1.73 7.58 2.63
N ILE A 84 -1.10 6.50 3.10
CA ILE A 84 -1.75 5.21 3.36
C ILE A 84 -2.81 5.35 4.44
N ALA A 85 -2.50 6.05 5.55
CA ALA A 85 -3.46 6.28 6.61
C ALA A 85 -4.72 6.99 6.10
N VAL A 86 -4.57 8.08 5.36
CA VAL A 86 -5.69 8.85 4.82
C VAL A 86 -6.48 8.03 3.80
N SER A 87 -5.83 7.42 2.81
CA SER A 87 -6.51 6.69 1.74
C SER A 87 -7.23 5.44 2.25
N PHE A 88 -6.60 4.66 3.13
CA PHE A 88 -7.20 3.44 3.66
C PHE A 88 -8.32 3.73 4.66
N LEU A 89 -8.17 4.71 5.54
CA LEU A 89 -9.24 5.11 6.45
C LEU A 89 -10.45 5.66 5.70
N THR A 90 -10.23 6.49 4.68
CA THR A 90 -11.31 7.02 3.83
C THR A 90 -12.06 5.88 3.14
N MET A 91 -11.33 4.95 2.52
CA MET A 91 -11.96 3.80 1.85
C MET A 91 -12.68 2.88 2.85
N GLY A 92 -12.08 2.63 4.01
CA GLY A 92 -12.68 1.81 5.06
C GLY A 92 -13.97 2.44 5.61
N TRP A 93 -13.97 3.75 5.83
CA TRP A 93 -15.16 4.48 6.28
C TRP A 93 -16.27 4.41 5.24
N LEU A 94 -16.00 4.69 3.97
CA LEU A 94 -16.97 4.59 2.88
C LEU A 94 -17.49 3.16 2.70
N ALA A 95 -16.61 2.16 2.76
CA ALA A 95 -17.00 0.76 2.68
C ALA A 95 -17.90 0.34 3.87
N GLY A 96 -17.62 0.83 5.07
CA GLY A 96 -18.48 0.62 6.24
C GLY A 96 -19.86 1.23 6.08
N MET A 97 -19.98 2.44 5.54
CA MET A 97 -21.25 3.08 5.23
C MET A 97 -22.03 2.31 4.16
N LEU A 98 -21.37 1.82 3.12
CA LEU A 98 -21.98 0.98 2.08
C LEU A 98 -22.50 -0.33 2.66
N ALA A 99 -21.70 -1.01 3.47
CA ALA A 99 -22.10 -2.27 4.11
C ALA A 99 -23.27 -2.08 5.08
N GLY A 100 -23.37 -0.90 5.72
CA GLY A 100 -24.51 -0.51 6.56
C GLY A 100 -25.74 0.00 5.80
N GLY A 101 -25.71 0.03 4.46
CA GLY A 101 -26.84 0.48 3.63
C GLY A 101 -27.10 2.00 3.69
N SER A 102 -26.13 2.78 4.14
CA SER A 102 -26.28 4.25 4.29
C SER A 102 -26.43 4.98 2.96
N PHE A 103 -25.93 4.42 1.88
CA PHE A 103 -26.09 4.93 0.51
C PHE A 103 -25.91 3.81 -0.52
N GLY A 104 -26.29 4.06 -1.78
CA GLY A 104 -26.14 3.13 -2.89
C GLY A 104 -25.66 3.84 -4.15
N LEU A 105 -25.72 3.14 -5.28
CA LEU A 105 -25.20 3.54 -6.60
C LEU A 105 -25.66 4.93 -7.08
N SER A 106 -26.90 5.32 -6.79
CA SER A 106 -27.47 6.60 -7.20
C SER A 106 -26.97 7.79 -6.36
N SER A 107 -26.23 7.52 -5.29
CA SER A 107 -25.71 8.57 -4.41
C SER A 107 -24.45 9.25 -5.01
N PRO A 108 -24.29 10.56 -4.83
CA PRO A 108 -23.04 11.26 -5.16
C PRO A 108 -21.81 10.69 -4.44
N LEU A 109 -22.01 10.05 -3.28
CA LEU A 109 -20.95 9.40 -2.50
C LEU A 109 -20.28 8.24 -3.27
N THR A 110 -20.94 7.68 -4.27
CA THR A 110 -20.35 6.66 -5.15
C THR A 110 -19.09 7.16 -5.84
N TRP A 111 -19.06 8.42 -6.26
CA TRP A 111 -17.87 9.03 -6.86
C TRP A 111 -16.71 9.16 -5.86
N LEU A 112 -17.02 9.38 -4.58
CA LEU A 112 -16.00 9.36 -3.53
C LEU A 112 -15.43 7.97 -3.32
N VAL A 113 -16.25 6.91 -3.45
CA VAL A 113 -15.75 5.52 -3.39
C VAL A 113 -14.80 5.23 -4.56
N TYR A 114 -15.13 5.67 -5.77
CA TYR A 114 -14.22 5.54 -6.92
C TYR A 114 -12.93 6.32 -6.72
N GLY A 115 -13.01 7.55 -6.21
CA GLY A 115 -11.83 8.35 -5.87
C GLY A 115 -10.98 7.68 -4.78
N ALA A 116 -11.60 7.16 -3.72
CA ALA A 116 -10.92 6.44 -2.66
C ALA A 116 -10.26 5.14 -3.17
N TYR A 117 -10.91 4.42 -4.10
CA TYR A 117 -10.31 3.27 -4.77
C TYR A 117 -9.02 3.67 -5.52
N VAL A 118 -9.09 4.72 -6.33
CA VAL A 118 -7.92 5.22 -7.08
C VAL A 118 -6.81 5.59 -6.12
N LEU A 119 -7.11 6.31 -5.03
CA LEU A 119 -6.11 6.66 -4.00
C LEU A 119 -5.52 5.41 -3.34
N CYS A 120 -6.37 4.43 -2.98
CA CYS A 120 -5.89 3.18 -2.36
C CYS A 120 -4.95 2.38 -3.26
N VAL A 121 -5.07 2.50 -4.59
CA VAL A 121 -4.21 1.74 -5.51
C VAL A 121 -2.95 2.54 -5.88
N LEU A 122 -3.03 3.87 -5.91
CA LEU A 122 -1.90 4.75 -6.26
C LEU A 122 -0.72 4.68 -5.27
N PHE A 123 -0.91 4.16 -4.04
CA PHE A 123 0.21 4.00 -3.10
C PHE A 123 1.36 3.17 -3.67
N GLU A 124 1.09 2.33 -4.67
CA GLU A 124 2.11 1.54 -5.36
C GLU A 124 3.24 2.39 -5.96
N GLN A 125 2.95 3.65 -6.28
CA GLN A 125 3.97 4.56 -6.82
C GLN A 125 5.09 4.87 -5.82
N PHE A 126 4.83 4.72 -4.52
CA PHE A 126 5.86 4.85 -3.48
C PHE A 126 6.88 3.71 -3.46
N ASN A 127 6.64 2.60 -4.17
CA ASN A 127 7.58 1.49 -4.24
C ASN A 127 8.96 1.89 -4.81
N MET A 128 9.01 2.98 -5.60
CA MET A 128 10.29 3.56 -6.04
C MET A 128 11.13 4.09 -4.87
N VAL A 129 10.48 4.61 -3.81
CA VAL A 129 11.15 5.10 -2.60
C VAL A 129 11.83 3.94 -1.87
N HIS A 130 11.17 2.78 -1.79
CA HIS A 130 11.71 1.56 -1.16
C HIS A 130 12.96 1.07 -1.91
N SER A 131 12.89 1.03 -3.24
CA SER A 131 14.01 0.62 -4.08
C SER A 131 15.19 1.59 -3.98
N TYR A 132 14.91 2.90 -3.96
CA TYR A 132 15.92 3.93 -3.76
C TYR A 132 16.57 3.83 -2.37
N MET A 133 15.77 3.65 -1.32
CA MET A 133 16.27 3.46 0.04
C MET A 133 17.23 2.27 0.09
N MET A 134 16.87 1.13 -0.51
CA MET A 134 17.77 -0.04 -0.52
C MET A 134 19.11 0.28 -1.19
N ARG A 135 19.07 0.99 -2.32
CA ARG A 135 20.29 1.42 -3.02
C ARG A 135 21.15 2.36 -2.18
N SER A 136 20.55 3.26 -1.43
CA SER A 136 21.25 4.26 -0.61
C SER A 136 21.93 3.65 0.62
N ILE A 137 21.40 2.55 1.16
CA ILE A 137 21.96 1.88 2.35
C ILE A 137 22.85 0.69 2.01
N ALA A 138 22.89 0.25 0.75
CA ALA A 138 23.72 -0.87 0.29
C ALA A 138 25.21 -0.56 0.42
N LEU A 139 25.98 -1.56 0.86
CA LEU A 139 27.45 -1.46 0.99
C LEU A 139 28.16 -1.86 -0.33
N ASP A 140 27.52 -2.71 -1.12
CA ASP A 140 28.01 -3.20 -2.39
C ASP A 140 26.86 -3.24 -3.41
N PRO A 141 27.05 -2.76 -4.64
CA PRO A 141 26.05 -2.86 -5.71
C PRO A 141 25.50 -4.27 -5.92
N GLY A 142 26.32 -5.31 -5.74
CA GLY A 142 25.89 -6.71 -5.83
C GLY A 142 24.93 -7.15 -4.73
N GLU A 143 24.92 -6.49 -3.58
CA GLU A 143 23.97 -6.74 -2.48
C GLU A 143 22.58 -6.16 -2.77
N VAL A 144 22.47 -5.10 -3.58
CA VAL A 144 21.20 -4.45 -3.92
C VAL A 144 20.24 -5.45 -4.54
N THR A 145 20.64 -6.08 -5.65
CA THR A 145 19.77 -7.03 -6.36
C THR A 145 19.37 -8.20 -5.48
N ARG A 146 20.30 -8.74 -4.70
CA ARG A 146 20.02 -9.87 -3.79
C ARG A 146 19.04 -9.48 -2.70
N THR A 147 19.21 -8.31 -2.08
CA THR A 147 18.34 -7.83 -1.01
C THR A 147 16.96 -7.46 -1.54
N LEU A 148 16.87 -6.86 -2.73
CA LEU A 148 15.59 -6.60 -3.40
C LEU A 148 14.85 -7.92 -3.70
N SER A 149 15.55 -8.97 -4.15
CA SER A 149 14.93 -10.28 -4.39
C SER A 149 14.42 -10.93 -3.10
N VAL A 150 15.18 -10.83 -2.01
CA VAL A 150 14.72 -11.30 -0.68
C VAL A 150 13.51 -10.47 -0.23
N GLY A 151 13.54 -9.15 -0.40
CA GLY A 151 12.42 -8.27 -0.11
C GLY A 151 11.15 -8.67 -0.86
N LEU A 152 11.26 -8.97 -2.15
CA LEU A 152 10.12 -9.46 -2.94
C LEU A 152 9.54 -10.77 -2.38
N SER A 153 10.40 -11.69 -1.92
CA SER A 153 9.94 -12.93 -1.28
C SER A 153 9.23 -12.64 0.05
N VAL A 154 9.78 -11.74 0.87
CA VAL A 154 9.18 -11.30 2.15
C VAL A 154 7.82 -10.65 1.90
N ASP A 155 7.70 -9.75 0.92
CA ASP A 155 6.44 -9.14 0.49
C ASP A 155 5.38 -10.20 0.16
N HIS A 156 5.74 -11.20 -0.65
CA HIS A 156 4.80 -12.26 -1.05
C HIS A 156 4.37 -13.13 0.15
N VAL A 157 5.31 -13.51 1.01
CA VAL A 157 5.00 -14.27 2.24
C VAL A 157 4.04 -13.49 3.13
N MET A 158 4.31 -12.20 3.37
CA MET A 158 3.42 -11.34 4.15
C MET A 158 2.04 -11.20 3.50
N ALA A 159 2.01 -11.06 2.19
CA ALA A 159 0.75 -11.01 1.46
C ALA A 159 -0.08 -12.30 1.60
N ILE A 160 0.57 -13.48 1.59
CA ILE A 160 -0.10 -14.77 1.81
C ILE A 160 -0.65 -14.85 3.24
N ILE A 161 0.13 -14.46 4.25
CA ILE A 161 -0.30 -14.48 5.66
C ILE A 161 -1.40 -13.45 5.93
N ALA A 162 -1.28 -12.24 5.39
CA ALA A 162 -2.24 -11.16 5.61
C ALA A 162 -3.63 -11.47 5.01
N SER A 163 -3.70 -12.18 3.89
CA SER A 163 -4.97 -12.46 3.22
C SER A 163 -6.00 -13.18 4.09
N PRO A 164 -5.71 -14.35 4.70
CA PRO A 164 -6.67 -15.04 5.54
C PRO A 164 -6.99 -14.26 6.82
N ILE A 165 -6.01 -13.57 7.41
CA ILE A 165 -6.23 -12.73 8.61
C ILE A 165 -7.23 -11.61 8.27
N MET A 166 -7.03 -10.90 7.18
CA MET A 166 -7.94 -9.84 6.73
C MET A 166 -9.32 -10.41 6.38
N GLY A 167 -9.41 -11.60 5.80
CA GLY A 167 -10.67 -12.29 5.54
C GLY A 167 -11.44 -12.62 6.83
N VAL A 168 -10.76 -13.06 7.88
CA VAL A 168 -11.37 -13.29 9.21
C VAL A 168 -11.84 -11.97 9.80
N ILE A 169 -11.02 -10.91 9.77
CA ILE A 169 -11.39 -9.56 10.23
C ILE A 169 -12.67 -9.08 9.53
N TRP A 170 -12.72 -9.25 8.20
CA TRP A 170 -13.91 -8.89 7.44
C TRP A 170 -15.17 -9.63 7.93
N LYS A 171 -15.08 -10.95 8.04
CA LYS A 171 -16.20 -11.79 8.42
C LYS A 171 -16.70 -11.52 9.84
N THR A 172 -15.79 -11.22 10.78
CA THR A 172 -16.14 -11.07 12.20
C THR A 172 -16.50 -9.64 12.61
N TRP A 173 -15.79 -8.66 12.07
CA TRP A 173 -15.93 -7.26 12.50
C TRP A 173 -16.43 -6.31 11.41
N GLY A 174 -16.26 -6.68 10.15
CA GLY A 174 -16.70 -5.89 9.01
C GLY A 174 -15.57 -5.32 8.16
N VAL A 175 -15.95 -4.86 6.96
CA VAL A 175 -15.02 -4.41 5.93
C VAL A 175 -14.14 -3.23 6.35
N GLN A 176 -14.67 -2.30 7.12
CA GLN A 176 -13.95 -1.10 7.58
C GLN A 176 -12.71 -1.44 8.40
N TYR A 177 -12.76 -2.53 9.17
CA TYR A 177 -11.64 -2.96 10.01
C TYR A 177 -10.51 -3.61 9.22
N VAL A 178 -10.78 -4.12 8.01
CA VAL A 178 -9.75 -4.61 7.10
C VAL A 178 -8.84 -3.48 6.66
N PHE A 179 -9.43 -2.35 6.27
CA PHE A 179 -8.67 -1.16 5.89
C PHE A 179 -7.93 -0.53 7.07
N ALA A 180 -8.55 -0.51 8.24
CA ALA A 180 -7.91 -0.05 9.48
C ALA A 180 -6.71 -0.94 9.87
N ALA A 181 -6.84 -2.27 9.77
CA ALA A 181 -5.75 -3.20 10.05
C ALA A 181 -4.58 -3.03 9.05
N ALA A 182 -4.90 -2.86 7.76
CA ALA A 182 -3.88 -2.59 6.74
C ALA A 182 -3.18 -1.25 6.97
N MET A 183 -3.91 -0.22 7.41
CA MET A 183 -3.34 1.08 7.77
C MET A 183 -2.35 0.97 8.93
N LEU A 184 -2.62 0.12 9.92
CA LEU A 184 -1.68 -0.08 11.04
C LEU A 184 -0.30 -0.55 10.57
N SER A 185 -0.21 -1.25 9.43
CA SER A 185 1.08 -1.64 8.88
C SER A 185 1.96 -0.44 8.48
N ALA A 186 1.37 0.74 8.25
CA ALA A 186 2.11 1.98 8.00
C ALA A 186 2.99 2.41 9.19
N LEU A 187 2.73 1.92 10.41
CA LEU A 187 3.60 2.12 11.56
C LEU A 187 5.00 1.54 11.34
N LEU A 188 5.12 0.48 10.53
CA LEU A 188 6.41 -0.08 10.13
C LEU A 188 7.20 0.90 9.24
N GLN A 189 6.53 1.67 8.39
CA GLN A 189 7.15 2.71 7.58
C GLN A 189 7.63 3.88 8.44
N VAL A 190 6.85 4.27 9.45
CA VAL A 190 7.25 5.30 10.42
C VAL A 190 8.46 4.82 11.22
N ALA A 191 8.47 3.57 11.67
CA ALA A 191 9.61 3.00 12.39
C ALA A 191 10.85 2.89 11.48
N ALA A 192 10.69 2.49 10.23
CA ALA A 192 11.78 2.49 9.24
C ALA A 192 12.33 3.89 9.00
N ALA A 193 11.46 4.90 8.89
CA ALA A 193 11.86 6.30 8.75
C ALA A 193 12.65 6.80 9.97
N ALA A 194 12.32 6.34 11.18
CA ALA A 194 13.07 6.67 12.39
C ALA A 194 14.48 6.05 12.41
N MET A 195 14.67 4.92 11.74
CA MET A 195 15.96 4.22 11.64
C MET A 195 16.82 4.70 10.45
N THR A 196 16.26 5.45 9.51
CA THR A 196 17.02 6.05 8.40
C THR A 196 17.62 7.36 8.85
N GLU A 197 18.93 7.48 8.73
CA GLU A 197 19.64 8.74 8.82
C GLU A 197 19.26 9.64 7.64
N LYS A 198 19.46 10.95 7.77
CA LYS A 198 19.03 11.97 6.79
C LYS A 198 19.49 11.67 5.37
#